data_461a09477476c5806e57a86187e3b1d8
#
_entry.id   461a09477476c5806e57a86187e3b1d8
#
_cell.length_a   1.000
_cell.length_b   1.000
_cell.length_c   1.000
_cell.angle_alpha   90.00
_cell.angle_beta   90.00
_cell.angle_gamma   90.00
#
_symmetry.space_group_name_H-M   'P 1'
#
loop_
_entity.id
_entity.type
_entity.pdbx_description
1 polymer ?
#
loop_
_entity_poly.entity_id
_entity_poly.type
_entity_poly.pdbx_seq_one_letter_code
_entity_poly.pdbx_strand_id
1 'polypeptide(L)'
;DIGKALSELRDENVPNVIDVYSGTREFDCIEPLKKAPGINFCGEISAESVLEVMANSMAVIHTESFEQEMMELVRFSVSTKIAESLMYGPCLIAYGPEGIASIDYLKENNAAYVISRPEDLEKGLEEILTNKELREQIVRNARALALKNHNADVNPRKVRKWLQEVVDKSQNENSTN
;
A
#
# COMPACT_ATOMS: atom_id res chain seq x y z
N ASP A 1 -0.71 -11.79 12.02
CA ASP A 1 -2.15 -11.50 12.15
C ASP A 1 -2.91 -11.81 10.86
N ILE A 2 -2.57 -11.17 9.70
CA ILE A 2 -3.31 -11.28 8.43
C ILE A 2 -3.45 -12.73 7.96
N GLY A 3 -2.37 -13.48 7.89
CA GLY A 3 -2.41 -14.87 7.44
C GLY A 3 -3.30 -15.73 8.32
N LYS A 4 -3.24 -15.54 9.64
CA LYS A 4 -4.14 -16.24 10.57
C LYS A 4 -5.60 -15.88 10.30
N ALA A 5 -5.91 -14.59 10.19
CA ALA A 5 -7.28 -14.13 9.91
C ALA A 5 -7.81 -14.70 8.58
N LEU A 6 -6.98 -14.71 7.52
CA LEU A 6 -7.35 -15.32 6.23
C LEU A 6 -7.62 -16.83 6.36
N SER A 7 -6.79 -17.56 7.12
CA SER A 7 -6.95 -19.02 7.30
C SER A 7 -8.22 -19.40 8.09
N GLU A 8 -8.82 -18.45 8.80
CA GLU A 8 -10.04 -18.65 9.57
C GLU A 8 -11.32 -18.31 8.76
N LEU A 9 -11.19 -17.69 7.58
CA LEU A 9 -12.31 -17.41 6.68
C LEU A 9 -12.92 -18.71 6.14
N ARG A 10 -14.24 -18.79 6.14
CA ARG A 10 -14.99 -20.01 5.81
C ARG A 10 -15.67 -19.98 4.44
N ASP A 11 -15.67 -18.86 3.76
CA ASP A 11 -16.23 -18.76 2.42
C ASP A 11 -15.26 -19.34 1.39
N GLU A 12 -15.66 -20.44 0.75
CA GLU A 12 -14.85 -21.14 -0.26
C GLU A 12 -14.57 -20.30 -1.53
N ASN A 13 -15.28 -19.18 -1.71
CA ASN A 13 -15.10 -18.28 -2.85
C ASN A 13 -14.09 -17.16 -2.58
N VAL A 14 -13.56 -17.07 -1.36
CA VAL A 14 -12.52 -16.08 -1.01
C VAL A 14 -11.18 -16.74 -0.77
N PRO A 15 -10.08 -16.05 -1.15
CA PRO A 15 -8.75 -16.54 -0.83
C PRO A 15 -8.54 -16.63 0.68
N ASN A 16 -8.10 -17.79 1.14
CA ASN A 16 -7.73 -18.03 2.54
C ASN A 16 -6.21 -17.99 2.77
N VAL A 17 -5.47 -17.52 1.80
CA VAL A 17 -4.01 -17.43 1.82
C VAL A 17 -3.55 -16.13 1.18
N ILE A 18 -2.43 -15.60 1.67
CA ILE A 18 -1.71 -14.47 1.09
C ILE A 18 -0.35 -14.93 0.58
N ASP A 19 -0.03 -14.61 -0.68
CA ASP A 19 1.29 -14.79 -1.26
C ASP A 19 2.20 -13.64 -0.84
N VAL A 20 3.35 -13.96 -0.25
CA VAL A 20 4.36 -12.99 0.18
C VAL A 20 5.61 -13.14 -0.66
N TYR A 21 5.96 -12.09 -1.39
CA TYR A 21 7.16 -12.03 -2.21
C TYR A 21 8.20 -11.12 -1.54
N SER A 22 9.39 -11.64 -1.29
CA SER A 22 10.48 -10.87 -0.69
C SER A 22 11.83 -11.43 -1.07
N GLY A 23 12.76 -10.54 -1.41
CA GLY A 23 14.17 -10.86 -1.62
C GLY A 23 15.00 -10.81 -0.33
N THR A 24 14.38 -10.63 0.86
CA THR A 24 15.12 -10.67 2.12
C THR A 24 15.78 -12.03 2.32
N ARG A 25 16.99 -12.01 2.88
CA ARG A 25 17.75 -13.22 3.25
C ARG A 25 17.85 -13.37 4.77
N GLU A 26 17.21 -12.50 5.52
CA GLU A 26 17.20 -12.54 6.99
C GLU A 26 16.32 -13.68 7.47
N PHE A 27 16.99 -14.70 8.04
CA PHE A 27 16.34 -15.92 8.53
C PHE A 27 15.23 -15.62 9.55
N ASP A 28 15.49 -14.69 10.47
CA ASP A 28 14.54 -14.32 11.53
C ASP A 28 13.26 -13.65 10.99
N CYS A 29 13.31 -13.07 9.79
CA CYS A 29 12.13 -12.54 9.11
C CYS A 29 11.40 -13.62 8.29
N ILE A 30 12.13 -14.52 7.65
CA ILE A 30 11.57 -15.51 6.71
C ILE A 30 10.88 -16.67 7.44
N GLU A 31 11.51 -17.21 8.48
CA GLU A 31 11.02 -18.41 9.16
C GLU A 31 9.64 -18.22 9.82
N PRO A 32 9.33 -17.09 10.47
CA PRO A 32 7.98 -16.83 10.95
C PRO A 32 6.94 -16.80 9.83
N LEU A 33 7.29 -16.20 8.67
CA LEU A 33 6.38 -16.13 7.52
C LEU A 33 6.07 -17.51 6.95
N LYS A 34 7.08 -18.36 6.79
CA LYS A 34 6.92 -19.73 6.27
C LYS A 34 6.07 -20.62 7.18
N LYS A 35 6.06 -20.34 8.48
CA LYS A 35 5.34 -21.14 9.48
C LYS A 35 3.96 -20.58 9.81
N ALA A 36 3.67 -19.35 9.41
CA ALA A 36 2.39 -18.73 9.73
C ALA A 36 1.26 -19.34 8.90
N PRO A 37 0.10 -19.65 9.51
CA PRO A 37 -1.06 -20.09 8.77
C PRO A 37 -1.52 -19.02 7.77
N GLY A 38 -2.08 -19.43 6.65
CA GLY A 38 -2.59 -18.50 5.63
C GLY A 38 -1.52 -17.65 4.94
N ILE A 39 -0.22 -17.97 5.09
CA ILE A 39 0.87 -17.33 4.36
C ILE A 39 1.56 -18.33 3.44
N ASN A 40 1.71 -17.95 2.18
CA ASN A 40 2.54 -18.63 1.20
C ASN A 40 3.76 -17.76 0.90
N PHE A 41 4.94 -18.14 1.40
CA PHE A 41 6.17 -17.39 1.14
C PHE A 41 6.77 -17.83 -0.20
N CYS A 42 6.69 -16.95 -1.20
CA CYS A 42 7.06 -17.24 -2.60
C CYS A 42 8.50 -16.86 -2.95
N GLY A 43 9.23 -16.17 -2.04
CA GLY A 43 10.59 -15.70 -2.31
C GLY A 43 10.65 -14.46 -3.20
N GLU A 44 11.77 -14.28 -3.90
CA GLU A 44 12.03 -13.11 -4.73
C GLU A 44 11.46 -13.30 -6.15
N ILE A 45 10.89 -12.21 -6.69
CA ILE A 45 10.48 -12.12 -8.11
C ILE A 45 11.08 -10.87 -8.76
N SER A 46 11.15 -10.87 -10.09
CA SER A 46 11.63 -9.71 -10.84
C SER A 46 10.63 -8.53 -10.77
N ALA A 47 11.12 -7.31 -10.97
CA ALA A 47 10.26 -6.14 -10.99
C ALA A 47 9.17 -6.22 -12.07
N GLU A 48 9.48 -6.81 -13.22
CA GLU A 48 8.53 -7.04 -14.30
C GLU A 48 7.41 -7.99 -13.89
N SER A 49 7.74 -9.04 -13.13
CA SER A 49 6.78 -10.04 -12.64
C SER A 49 5.83 -9.48 -11.57
N VAL A 50 6.24 -8.42 -10.84
CA VAL A 50 5.39 -7.81 -9.79
C VAL A 50 4.06 -7.34 -10.37
N LEU A 51 4.07 -6.64 -11.50
CA LEU A 51 2.85 -6.12 -12.13
C LEU A 51 1.92 -7.25 -12.59
N GLU A 52 2.48 -8.35 -13.11
CA GLU A 52 1.71 -9.51 -13.52
C GLU A 52 1.06 -10.21 -12.31
N VAL A 53 1.81 -10.41 -11.22
CA VAL A 53 1.29 -10.97 -9.97
C VAL A 53 0.18 -10.10 -9.41
N MET A 54 0.39 -8.77 -9.35
CA MET A 54 -0.64 -7.84 -8.88
C MET A 54 -1.91 -7.92 -9.74
N ALA A 55 -1.78 -7.94 -11.07
CA ALA A 55 -2.91 -7.98 -11.99
C ALA A 55 -3.75 -9.27 -11.86
N ASN A 56 -3.12 -10.38 -11.46
CA ASN A 56 -3.77 -11.67 -11.25
C ASN A 56 -4.23 -11.91 -9.80
N SER A 57 -4.00 -10.97 -8.89
CA SER A 57 -4.43 -11.05 -7.51
C SER A 57 -5.84 -10.48 -7.32
N MET A 58 -6.59 -10.95 -6.33
CA MET A 58 -7.88 -10.37 -5.94
C MET A 58 -7.71 -9.03 -5.24
N ALA A 59 -6.70 -8.92 -4.38
CA ALA A 59 -6.33 -7.72 -3.65
C ALA A 59 -4.83 -7.67 -3.41
N VAL A 60 -4.29 -6.50 -3.14
CA VAL A 60 -2.95 -6.30 -2.58
C VAL A 60 -3.07 -5.68 -1.19
N ILE A 61 -2.12 -5.99 -0.31
CA ILE A 61 -2.17 -5.53 1.08
C ILE A 61 -0.97 -4.63 1.37
N HIS A 62 -1.24 -3.44 1.88
CA HIS A 62 -0.27 -2.54 2.49
C HIS A 62 -0.39 -2.64 4.01
N THR A 63 0.73 -2.83 4.70
CA THR A 63 0.74 -2.98 6.16
C THR A 63 1.66 -1.98 6.82
N GLU A 64 1.21 -1.46 7.98
CA GLU A 64 2.03 -0.68 8.91
C GLU A 64 1.99 -1.31 10.30
N SER A 65 3.05 -1.17 11.08
CA SER A 65 3.14 -1.74 12.41
C SER A 65 2.27 -1.00 13.44
N PHE A 66 1.70 -1.75 14.38
CA PHE A 66 1.02 -1.21 15.57
C PHE A 66 1.99 -1.01 16.76
N GLU A 67 3.26 -1.34 16.61
CA GLU A 67 4.27 -1.12 17.63
C GLU A 67 4.68 0.35 17.69
N GLN A 68 4.65 0.94 18.87
CA GLN A 68 4.87 2.39 19.09
C GLN A 68 6.17 2.89 18.46
N GLU A 69 7.27 2.17 18.65
CA GLU A 69 8.57 2.56 18.12
C GLU A 69 8.57 2.61 16.58
N MET A 70 7.92 1.64 15.95
CA MET A 70 7.80 1.59 14.49
C MET A 70 6.88 2.68 13.97
N MET A 71 5.76 2.94 14.68
CA MET A 71 4.85 4.04 14.35
C MET A 71 5.57 5.39 14.33
N GLU A 72 6.38 5.68 15.34
CA GLU A 72 7.14 6.93 15.41
C GLU A 72 8.13 7.07 14.25
N LEU A 73 8.77 5.97 13.84
CA LEU A 73 9.73 5.95 12.74
C LEU A 73 9.09 6.26 11.38
N VAL A 74 7.90 5.71 11.11
CA VAL A 74 7.22 5.81 9.80
C VAL A 74 6.10 6.83 9.74
N ARG A 75 5.79 7.50 10.84
CA ARG A 75 4.61 8.36 11.02
C ARG A 75 4.33 9.31 9.87
N PHE A 76 5.37 9.96 9.33
CA PHE A 76 5.26 10.96 8.27
C PHE A 76 5.70 10.43 6.89
N SER A 77 5.91 9.13 6.78
CA SER A 77 6.35 8.50 5.53
C SER A 77 5.15 7.92 4.77
N VAL A 78 5.08 8.19 3.47
CA VAL A 78 4.17 7.49 2.56
C VAL A 78 4.98 6.49 1.75
N SER A 79 4.62 5.22 1.82
CA SER A 79 5.32 4.15 1.10
C SER A 79 5.29 4.37 -0.41
N THR A 80 6.44 4.27 -1.06
CA THR A 80 6.55 4.40 -2.52
C THR A 80 5.78 3.32 -3.28
N LYS A 81 5.60 2.13 -2.67
CA LYS A 81 4.80 1.02 -3.25
C LYS A 81 3.32 1.35 -3.39
N ILE A 82 2.80 2.31 -2.59
CA ILE A 82 1.41 2.77 -2.69
C ILE A 82 1.12 3.31 -4.09
N ALA A 83 2.02 4.10 -4.68
CA ALA A 83 1.81 4.67 -6.01
C ALA A 83 1.58 3.60 -7.08
N GLU A 84 2.36 2.52 -7.06
CA GLU A 84 2.22 1.38 -7.98
C GLU A 84 0.93 0.60 -7.70
N SER A 85 0.62 0.34 -6.43
CA SER A 85 -0.61 -0.35 -6.02
C SER A 85 -1.85 0.42 -6.45
N LEU A 86 -1.87 1.74 -6.31
CA LEU A 86 -2.96 2.60 -6.76
C LEU A 86 -3.11 2.61 -8.28
N MET A 87 -2.00 2.60 -9.03
CA MET A 87 -2.02 2.70 -10.50
C MET A 87 -2.30 1.36 -11.16
N TYR A 88 -1.71 0.28 -10.70
CA TYR A 88 -1.69 -1.00 -11.40
C TYR A 88 -2.34 -2.14 -10.60
N GLY A 89 -2.45 -1.99 -9.29
CA GLY A 89 -2.98 -3.02 -8.41
C GLY A 89 -4.47 -3.28 -8.59
N PRO A 90 -4.95 -4.42 -8.12
CA PRO A 90 -6.37 -4.66 -7.86
C PRO A 90 -6.83 -3.83 -6.65
N CYS A 91 -7.84 -4.30 -5.92
CA CYS A 91 -8.25 -3.63 -4.68
C CYS A 91 -7.09 -3.55 -3.67
N LEU A 92 -6.80 -2.36 -3.19
CA LEU A 92 -5.83 -2.14 -2.13
C LEU A 92 -6.51 -2.26 -0.76
N ILE A 93 -5.98 -3.12 0.10
CA ILE A 93 -6.33 -3.23 1.51
C ILE A 93 -5.18 -2.61 2.31
N ALA A 94 -5.49 -1.73 3.26
CA ALA A 94 -4.50 -1.12 4.13
C ALA A 94 -4.77 -1.53 5.59
N TYR A 95 -3.78 -2.16 6.21
CA TYR A 95 -3.85 -2.61 7.60
C TYR A 95 -2.78 -1.91 8.42
N GLY A 96 -3.18 -1.06 9.34
CA GLY A 96 -2.27 -0.29 10.18
C GLY A 96 -2.99 0.80 10.96
N PRO A 97 -2.35 1.36 12.02
CA PRO A 97 -2.96 2.33 12.92
C PRO A 97 -3.21 3.68 12.23
N GLU A 98 -4.22 4.40 12.71
CA GLU A 98 -4.46 5.79 12.35
C GLU A 98 -3.30 6.68 12.82
N GLY A 99 -3.09 7.81 12.15
CA GLY A 99 -1.99 8.73 12.45
C GLY A 99 -0.67 8.37 11.77
N ILE A 100 -0.66 7.34 10.91
CA ILE A 100 0.44 7.01 10.00
C ILE A 100 0.12 7.57 8.61
N ALA A 101 1.01 8.36 8.05
CA ALA A 101 0.77 9.07 6.79
C ALA A 101 0.29 8.18 5.63
N SER A 102 0.82 6.95 5.51
CA SER A 102 0.38 5.97 4.52
C SER A 102 -1.09 5.58 4.70
N ILE A 103 -1.51 5.29 5.94
CA ILE A 103 -2.86 4.84 6.28
C ILE A 103 -3.85 6.00 6.12
N ASP A 104 -3.52 7.16 6.70
CA ASP A 104 -4.38 8.35 6.64
C ASP A 104 -4.57 8.82 5.20
N TYR A 105 -3.50 8.85 4.38
CA TYR A 105 -3.58 9.20 2.97
C TYR A 105 -4.55 8.31 2.18
N LEU A 106 -4.49 7.01 2.40
CA LEU A 106 -5.35 6.04 1.73
C LEU A 106 -6.81 6.16 2.20
N LYS A 107 -7.02 6.37 3.51
CA LYS A 107 -8.32 6.53 4.15
C LYS A 107 -9.04 7.79 3.68
N GLU A 108 -8.38 8.94 3.74
CA GLU A 108 -8.93 10.25 3.36
C GLU A 108 -9.36 10.31 1.88
N ASN A 109 -8.68 9.53 1.02
CA ASN A 109 -8.99 9.49 -0.41
C ASN A 109 -9.90 8.31 -0.80
N ASN A 110 -10.38 7.49 0.14
CA ASN A 110 -11.14 6.26 -0.11
C ASN A 110 -10.47 5.37 -1.18
N ALA A 111 -9.14 5.33 -1.19
CA ALA A 111 -8.33 4.66 -2.20
C ALA A 111 -7.85 3.26 -1.78
N ALA A 112 -8.19 2.84 -0.57
CA ALA A 112 -8.01 1.51 -0.05
C ALA A 112 -9.15 1.16 0.91
N TYR A 113 -9.35 -0.14 1.15
CA TYR A 113 -10.13 -0.59 2.29
C TYR A 113 -9.24 -0.58 3.52
N VAL A 114 -9.52 0.32 4.47
CA VAL A 114 -8.65 0.56 5.62
C VAL A 114 -9.16 -0.17 6.85
N ILE A 115 -8.30 -1.00 7.44
CA ILE A 115 -8.52 -1.70 8.71
C ILE A 115 -7.50 -1.10 9.70
N SER A 116 -7.98 -0.25 10.61
CA SER A 116 -7.09 0.50 11.51
C SER A 116 -7.02 -0.05 12.92
N ARG A 117 -7.69 -1.17 13.22
CA ARG A 117 -7.63 -1.84 14.51
C ARG A 117 -7.46 -3.34 14.33
N PRO A 118 -6.58 -4.00 15.12
CA PRO A 118 -6.36 -5.44 15.02
C PRO A 118 -7.62 -6.29 15.23
N GLU A 119 -8.52 -5.86 16.10
CA GLU A 119 -9.78 -6.55 16.40
C GLU A 119 -10.79 -6.54 15.24
N ASP A 120 -10.64 -5.63 14.29
CA ASP A 120 -11.50 -5.54 13.11
C ASP A 120 -10.94 -6.33 11.90
N LEU A 121 -9.77 -6.95 12.03
CA LEU A 121 -9.03 -7.53 10.91
C LEU A 121 -9.80 -8.64 10.21
N GLU A 122 -10.29 -9.65 10.94
CA GLU A 122 -11.02 -10.79 10.37
C GLU A 122 -12.28 -10.33 9.65
N LYS A 123 -13.11 -9.55 10.36
CA LYS A 123 -14.36 -9.02 9.81
C LYS A 123 -14.11 -8.11 8.59
N GLY A 124 -13.10 -7.27 8.65
CA GLY A 124 -12.75 -6.37 7.54
C GLY A 124 -12.26 -7.14 6.31
N LEU A 125 -11.45 -8.18 6.49
CA LEU A 125 -11.02 -9.05 5.40
C LEU A 125 -12.20 -9.80 4.79
N GLU A 126 -13.09 -10.38 5.59
CA GLU A 126 -14.30 -11.03 5.11
C GLU A 126 -15.16 -10.06 4.28
N GLU A 127 -15.44 -8.86 4.79
CA GLU A 127 -16.24 -7.86 4.11
C GLU A 127 -15.65 -7.48 2.75
N ILE A 128 -14.37 -7.12 2.69
CA ILE A 128 -13.78 -6.66 1.44
C ILE A 128 -13.59 -7.80 0.43
N LEU A 129 -13.25 -8.99 0.87
CA LEU A 129 -13.02 -10.12 -0.02
C LEU A 129 -14.30 -10.71 -0.58
N THR A 130 -15.44 -10.61 0.12
CA THR A 130 -16.76 -11.07 -0.37
C THR A 130 -17.49 -9.99 -1.18
N ASN A 131 -17.26 -8.70 -0.94
CA ASN A 131 -17.98 -7.59 -1.57
C ASN A 131 -17.27 -7.10 -2.85
N LYS A 132 -17.68 -7.64 -3.99
CA LYS A 132 -17.11 -7.28 -5.30
C LYS A 132 -17.33 -5.80 -5.66
N GLU A 133 -18.54 -5.28 -5.42
CA GLU A 133 -18.91 -3.90 -5.75
C GLU A 133 -18.04 -2.90 -4.97
N LEU A 134 -17.78 -3.18 -3.70
CA LEU A 134 -16.91 -2.37 -2.85
C LEU A 134 -15.47 -2.38 -3.38
N ARG A 135 -14.94 -3.57 -3.74
CA ARG A 135 -13.60 -3.66 -4.35
C ARG A 135 -13.50 -2.83 -5.63
N GLU A 136 -14.46 -2.93 -6.53
CA GLU A 136 -14.49 -2.17 -7.77
C GLU A 136 -14.55 -0.65 -7.52
N GLN A 137 -15.30 -0.21 -6.50
CA GLN A 137 -15.36 1.19 -6.13
C GLN A 137 -13.99 1.70 -5.63
N ILE A 138 -13.31 0.93 -4.77
CA ILE A 138 -11.97 1.26 -4.27
C ILE A 138 -10.99 1.35 -5.43
N VAL A 139 -11.01 0.41 -6.36
CA VAL A 139 -10.13 0.43 -7.56
C VAL A 139 -10.36 1.71 -8.38
N ARG A 140 -11.61 2.14 -8.59
CA ARG A 140 -11.88 3.40 -9.31
C ARG A 140 -11.30 4.60 -8.59
N ASN A 141 -11.48 4.69 -7.27
CA ASN A 141 -10.92 5.78 -6.46
C ASN A 141 -9.38 5.76 -6.47
N ALA A 142 -8.78 4.59 -6.32
CA ALA A 142 -7.33 4.38 -6.35
C ALA A 142 -6.73 4.88 -7.68
N ARG A 143 -7.31 4.49 -8.82
CA ARG A 143 -6.89 4.96 -10.15
C ARG A 143 -6.99 6.48 -10.30
N ALA A 144 -8.10 7.07 -9.86
CA ALA A 144 -8.29 8.52 -9.92
C ALA A 144 -7.25 9.25 -9.07
N LEU A 145 -6.97 8.75 -7.86
CA LEU A 145 -5.95 9.29 -6.97
C LEU A 145 -4.54 9.16 -7.57
N ALA A 146 -4.20 8.00 -8.14
CA ALA A 146 -2.92 7.78 -8.79
C ALA A 146 -2.69 8.76 -9.95
N LEU A 147 -3.67 8.94 -10.83
CA LEU A 147 -3.59 9.89 -11.95
C LEU A 147 -3.43 11.34 -11.48
N LYS A 148 -4.08 11.70 -10.38
CA LYS A 148 -4.02 13.05 -9.80
C LYS A 148 -2.68 13.33 -9.12
N ASN A 149 -2.19 12.42 -8.28
CA ASN A 149 -1.10 12.67 -7.36
C ASN A 149 0.21 11.94 -7.71
N HIS A 150 0.15 10.83 -8.47
CA HIS A 150 1.30 9.97 -8.75
C HIS A 150 1.62 9.87 -10.25
N ASN A 151 1.17 10.82 -11.04
CA ASN A 151 1.40 10.83 -12.48
C ASN A 151 2.88 11.11 -12.80
N ALA A 152 3.57 10.08 -13.30
CA ALA A 152 5.00 10.13 -13.62
C ALA A 152 5.36 11.10 -14.76
N ASP A 153 4.42 11.45 -15.64
CA ASP A 153 4.64 12.40 -16.71
C ASP A 153 4.46 13.87 -16.27
N VAL A 154 3.61 14.09 -15.28
CA VAL A 154 3.23 15.43 -14.81
C VAL A 154 4.09 15.90 -13.65
N ASN A 155 4.33 15.03 -12.66
CA ASN A 155 4.99 15.41 -11.40
C ASN A 155 6.44 15.90 -11.59
N PRO A 156 7.30 15.28 -12.41
CA PRO A 156 8.65 15.79 -12.64
C PRO A 156 8.66 17.19 -13.27
N ARG A 157 7.67 17.51 -14.12
CA ARG A 157 7.56 18.85 -14.73
C ARG A 157 7.17 19.90 -13.69
N LYS A 158 6.27 19.55 -12.75
CA LYS A 158 5.90 20.45 -11.63
C LYS A 158 7.08 20.73 -10.73
N VAL A 159 7.82 19.69 -10.34
CA VAL A 159 9.02 19.82 -9.49
C VAL A 159 10.06 20.69 -10.17
N ARG A 160 10.34 20.45 -11.45
CA ARG A 160 11.31 21.28 -12.22
C ARG A 160 10.88 22.76 -12.26
N LYS A 161 9.59 23.01 -12.47
CA LYS A 161 9.05 24.38 -12.46
C LYS A 161 9.25 25.06 -11.10
N TRP A 162 8.93 24.39 -10.00
CA TRP A 162 9.13 24.93 -8.65
C TRP A 162 10.60 25.22 -8.35
N LEU A 163 11.51 24.32 -8.74
CA LEU A 163 12.95 24.55 -8.58
C LEU A 163 13.42 25.77 -9.37
N GLN A 164 12.94 25.94 -10.61
CA GLN A 164 13.27 27.12 -11.42
C GLN A 164 12.78 28.41 -10.76
N GLU A 165 11.53 28.44 -10.26
CA GLU A 165 10.98 29.59 -9.55
C GLU A 165 11.81 29.99 -8.31
N VAL A 166 12.36 29.02 -7.58
CA VAL A 166 13.23 29.29 -6.43
C VAL A 166 14.55 29.91 -6.86
N VAL A 167 15.16 29.37 -7.92
CA VAL A 167 16.42 29.90 -8.49
C VAL A 167 16.24 31.33 -8.98
N ASP A 168 15.15 31.59 -9.72
CA ASP A 168 14.87 32.93 -10.29
C ASP A 168 14.64 33.97 -9.18
N LYS A 169 13.95 33.60 -8.09
CA LYS A 169 13.77 34.48 -6.92
C LYS A 169 15.11 34.81 -6.26
N SER A 170 15.96 33.81 -6.02
CA SER A 170 17.27 34.01 -5.40
C SER A 170 18.19 34.92 -6.25
N GLN A 171 18.15 34.80 -7.58
CA GLN A 171 18.93 35.66 -8.48
C GLN A 171 18.45 37.10 -8.45
N ASN A 172 17.13 37.34 -8.39
CA ASN A 172 16.55 38.69 -8.32
C ASN A 172 16.88 39.40 -6.99
N GLU A 173 16.87 38.69 -5.86
CA GLU A 173 17.25 39.23 -4.56
C GLU A 173 18.73 39.61 -4.49
N ASN A 174 19.63 38.83 -5.11
CA ASN A 174 21.06 39.13 -5.19
C ASN A 174 21.38 40.27 -6.17
N SER A 175 20.50 40.61 -7.11
CA SER A 175 20.69 41.69 -8.09
C SER A 175 20.22 43.04 -7.56
N THR A 176 19.55 43.10 -6.41
CA THR A 176 18.96 44.29 -5.81
C THR A 176 19.78 44.82 -4.63
N ASN A 177 20.85 44.14 -4.24
CA ASN A 177 21.88 44.56 -3.26
C ASN A 177 23.17 44.96 -3.96
#